data_ee451f7bb990b669f84c3ec90a7e4dc3
#
_entry.id   ee451f7bb990b669f84c3ec90a7e4dc3
#
_cell.length_a   1.000
_cell.length_b   1.000
_cell.length_c   1.000
_cell.angle_alpha   90.00
_cell.angle_beta   90.00
_cell.angle_gamma   90.00
#
_symmetry.space_group_name_H-M   'P 1'
#
loop_
_entity.id
_entity.type
_entity.pdbx_description
1 polymer ?
#
loop_
_entity_poly.entity_id
_entity_poly.type
_entity_poly.pdbx_seq_one_letter_code
_entity_poly.pdbx_strand_id
1 'polypeptide(L)'
;MYAYHLEMLDETREPTKDEILNLPNFNKLERGNLGELFYYGSDKDGNEVYTIGRGGSKVLIPGLYNLASMPHKQKLLNEKIIFSNTSPTVPLPMTFGGLFSRWLKIDFIGVPLLVKGAKQSYKDIIELVKHTKKVAK
;
A
#
# COMPACT_ATOMS: atom_id res chain seq x y z
N MET A 1 -4.37 1.28 0.30
CA MET A 1 -3.85 2.49 0.97
C MET A 1 -3.59 3.63 -0.01
N TYR A 2 -2.69 3.50 -1.00
CA TYR A 2 -2.42 4.57 -1.99
C TYR A 2 -3.70 5.14 -2.62
N ALA A 3 -4.65 4.29 -2.97
CA ALA A 3 -5.91 4.71 -3.59
C ALA A 3 -6.75 5.67 -2.73
N TYR A 4 -6.78 5.49 -1.41
CA TYR A 4 -7.41 6.45 -0.49
C TYR A 4 -6.53 7.68 -0.28
N HIS A 5 -5.21 7.51 -0.24
CA HIS A 5 -4.29 8.63 -0.09
C HIS A 5 -4.39 9.63 -1.26
N LEU A 6 -4.54 9.10 -2.49
CA LEU A 6 -4.71 9.86 -3.73
C LEU A 6 -6.19 10.14 -4.10
N GLU A 7 -7.12 9.85 -3.18
CA GLU A 7 -8.56 10.09 -3.35
C GLU A 7 -9.18 9.40 -4.58
N MET A 8 -8.59 8.27 -5.00
CA MET A 8 -9.14 7.42 -6.07
C MET A 8 -10.37 6.62 -5.61
N LEU A 9 -10.54 6.46 -4.28
CA LEU A 9 -11.67 5.78 -3.65
C LEU A 9 -12.34 6.72 -2.65
N ASP A 10 -13.66 6.61 -2.54
CA ASP A 10 -14.47 7.37 -1.59
C ASP A 10 -14.25 6.88 -0.16
N GLU A 11 -13.83 7.78 0.74
CA GLU A 11 -13.60 7.47 2.16
C GLU A 11 -14.89 7.32 2.98
N THR A 12 -16.02 7.76 2.45
CA THR A 12 -17.29 7.79 3.20
C THR A 12 -18.08 6.50 3.13
N ARG A 13 -17.74 5.62 2.19
CA ARG A 13 -18.43 4.36 1.96
C ARG A 13 -17.47 3.21 1.65
N GLU A 14 -18.00 2.00 1.80
CA GLU A 14 -17.28 0.80 1.37
C GLU A 14 -17.07 0.81 -0.17
N PRO A 15 -15.87 0.49 -0.66
CA PRO A 15 -15.59 0.47 -2.09
C PRO A 15 -16.31 -0.69 -2.77
N THR A 16 -16.77 -0.47 -4.00
CA THR A 16 -17.36 -1.51 -4.82
C THR A 16 -16.29 -2.46 -5.37
N LYS A 17 -16.72 -3.64 -5.82
CA LYS A 17 -15.82 -4.60 -6.47
C LYS A 17 -15.11 -3.99 -7.68
N ASP A 18 -15.84 -3.27 -8.51
CA ASP A 18 -15.31 -2.71 -9.77
C ASP A 18 -14.32 -1.58 -9.49
N GLU A 19 -14.58 -0.73 -8.50
CA GLU A 19 -13.63 0.28 -8.04
C GLU A 19 -12.31 -0.35 -7.57
N ILE A 20 -12.37 -1.44 -6.81
CA ILE A 20 -11.17 -2.14 -6.33
C ILE A 20 -10.39 -2.77 -7.50
N LEU A 21 -11.08 -3.44 -8.43
CA LEU A 21 -10.44 -4.14 -9.55
C LEU A 21 -9.83 -3.18 -10.57
N ASN A 22 -10.37 -1.96 -10.69
CA ASN A 22 -9.86 -0.93 -11.58
C ASN A 22 -8.68 -0.12 -11.01
N LEU A 23 -8.29 -0.37 -9.74
CA LEU A 23 -7.13 0.30 -9.17
C LEU A 23 -5.83 -0.08 -9.92
N PRO A 24 -4.94 0.90 -10.15
CA PRO A 24 -3.64 0.64 -10.76
C PRO A 24 -2.88 -0.45 -10.01
N ASN A 25 -2.34 -1.41 -10.74
CA ASN A 25 -1.55 -2.53 -10.21
C ASN A 25 -2.24 -3.40 -9.13
N PHE A 26 -3.56 -3.27 -8.94
CA PHE A 26 -4.26 -4.18 -8.03
C PHE A 26 -4.12 -5.63 -8.52
N ASN A 27 -3.55 -6.48 -7.67
CA ASN A 27 -3.26 -7.91 -7.97
C ASN A 27 -2.40 -8.16 -9.24
N LYS A 28 -1.68 -7.16 -9.75
CA LYS A 28 -0.82 -7.30 -10.93
C LYS A 28 0.67 -7.45 -10.60
N LEU A 29 1.07 -7.14 -9.36
CA LEU A 29 2.46 -7.22 -8.94
C LEU A 29 2.84 -8.66 -8.59
N GLU A 30 3.97 -9.12 -9.12
CA GLU A 30 4.50 -10.46 -8.92
C GLU A 30 5.59 -10.50 -7.84
N ARG A 31 6.10 -11.69 -7.54
CA ARG A 31 7.22 -11.87 -6.58
C ARG A 31 8.50 -11.15 -7.02
N GLY A 32 8.74 -11.05 -8.33
CA GLY A 32 9.88 -10.34 -8.87
C GLY A 32 9.89 -8.84 -8.57
N ASN A 33 8.71 -8.29 -8.23
CA ASN A 33 8.57 -6.88 -7.89
C ASN A 33 8.81 -6.57 -6.39
N LEU A 34 9.24 -7.54 -5.58
CA LEU A 34 9.56 -7.28 -4.17
C LEU A 34 10.78 -6.36 -4.07
N GLY A 35 10.65 -5.31 -3.26
CA GLY A 35 11.69 -4.29 -3.10
C GLY A 35 11.65 -3.18 -4.17
N GLU A 36 10.83 -3.31 -5.19
CA GLU A 36 10.63 -2.30 -6.22
C GLU A 36 9.69 -1.19 -5.74
N LEU A 37 10.04 0.05 -6.05
CA LEU A 37 9.23 1.24 -5.75
C LEU A 37 8.31 1.55 -6.93
N PHE A 38 7.01 1.61 -6.68
CA PHE A 38 5.99 2.00 -7.66
C PHE A 38 5.43 3.36 -7.30
N TYR A 39 5.61 4.31 -8.19
CA TYR A 39 5.01 5.64 -8.10
C TYR A 39 3.54 5.62 -8.54
N TYR A 40 2.67 6.28 -7.79
CA TYR A 40 1.22 6.33 -8.07
C TYR A 40 0.69 7.75 -8.30
N GLY A 41 1.44 8.76 -7.97
CA GLY A 41 1.04 10.16 -8.12
C GLY A 41 1.39 11.01 -6.92
N SER A 42 0.96 12.29 -6.97
CA SER A 42 1.10 13.23 -5.86
C SER A 42 -0.28 13.52 -5.26
N ASP A 43 -0.32 13.69 -3.95
CA ASP A 43 -1.54 14.11 -3.26
C ASP A 43 -1.79 15.62 -3.40
N LYS A 44 -2.89 16.11 -2.81
CA LYS A 44 -3.27 17.53 -2.87
C LYS A 44 -2.28 18.47 -2.18
N ASP A 45 -1.51 17.96 -1.25
CA ASP A 45 -0.48 18.72 -0.53
C ASP A 45 0.88 18.67 -1.26
N GLY A 46 0.96 17.99 -2.44
CA GLY A 46 2.15 17.86 -3.26
C GLY A 46 3.08 16.71 -2.82
N ASN A 47 2.67 15.86 -1.87
CA ASN A 47 3.47 14.72 -1.44
C ASN A 47 3.40 13.59 -2.46
N GLU A 48 4.54 13.08 -2.88
CA GLU A 48 4.62 11.93 -3.79
C GLU A 48 4.29 10.63 -3.06
N VAL A 49 3.48 9.79 -3.69
CA VAL A 49 2.99 8.53 -3.12
C VAL A 49 3.57 7.34 -3.87
N TYR A 50 4.31 6.54 -3.13
CA TYR A 50 4.93 5.31 -3.61
C TYR A 50 4.42 4.10 -2.84
N THR A 51 4.51 2.92 -3.44
CA THR A 51 4.38 1.65 -2.73
C THR A 51 5.63 0.80 -2.94
N ILE A 52 5.93 -0.02 -1.92
CA ILE A 52 7.00 -1.00 -1.98
C ILE A 52 6.51 -2.33 -1.43
N GLY A 53 6.72 -3.40 -2.19
CA GLY A 53 6.43 -4.76 -1.74
C GLY A 53 7.55 -5.30 -0.86
N ARG A 54 7.30 -5.47 0.45
CA ARG A 54 8.32 -6.02 1.37
C ARG A 54 8.31 -7.53 1.49
N GLY A 55 7.27 -8.21 1.00
CA GLY A 55 7.08 -9.64 1.24
C GLY A 55 7.11 -9.99 2.72
N GLY A 56 7.84 -11.02 3.08
CA GLY A 56 8.10 -11.44 4.46
C GLY A 56 9.29 -10.75 5.13
N SER A 57 9.96 -9.80 4.46
CA SER A 57 11.15 -9.15 5.00
C SER A 57 10.82 -8.28 6.23
N LYS A 58 11.48 -8.54 7.35
CA LYS A 58 11.39 -7.74 8.57
C LYS A 58 12.43 -6.62 8.62
N VAL A 59 13.44 -6.67 7.74
CA VAL A 59 14.59 -5.74 7.76
C VAL A 59 14.51 -4.66 6.68
N LEU A 60 13.68 -4.84 5.64
CA LEU A 60 13.59 -3.89 4.53
C LEU A 60 13.19 -2.48 5.01
N ILE A 61 12.08 -2.38 5.71
CA ILE A 61 11.57 -1.07 6.18
C ILE A 61 12.49 -0.40 7.20
N PRO A 62 12.97 -1.10 8.25
CA PRO A 62 14.00 -0.52 9.14
C PRO A 62 15.26 -0.07 8.40
N GLY A 63 15.73 -0.85 7.43
CA GLY A 63 16.89 -0.49 6.61
C GLY A 63 16.67 0.79 5.80
N LEU A 64 15.51 0.92 5.14
CA LEU A 64 15.14 2.12 4.41
C LEU A 64 15.00 3.34 5.34
N TYR A 65 14.44 3.14 6.53
CA TYR A 65 14.34 4.19 7.54
C TYR A 65 15.71 4.69 7.97
N ASN A 66 16.65 3.78 8.25
CA ASN A 66 18.02 4.13 8.61
C ASN A 66 18.71 4.89 7.48
N LEU A 67 18.54 4.46 6.22
CA LEU A 67 19.09 5.17 5.06
C LEU A 67 18.50 6.58 4.91
N ALA A 68 17.19 6.74 5.07
CA ALA A 68 16.51 8.03 4.99
C ALA A 68 16.91 8.97 6.14
N SER A 69 17.26 8.42 7.31
CA SER A 69 17.64 9.16 8.52
C SER A 69 19.11 9.57 8.56
N MET A 70 19.93 9.19 7.57
CA MET A 70 21.35 9.59 7.54
C MET A 70 21.51 11.11 7.43
N PRO A 71 22.26 11.79 8.33
CA PRO A 71 22.37 13.25 8.36
C PRO A 71 22.86 13.87 7.06
N HIS A 72 23.72 13.14 6.32
CA HIS A 72 24.24 13.60 5.03
C HIS A 72 23.17 13.62 3.93
N LYS A 73 22.19 12.70 3.98
CA LYS A 73 21.08 12.65 3.03
C LYS A 73 19.96 13.63 3.36
N GLN A 74 19.65 13.84 4.63
CA GLN A 74 18.67 14.86 5.04
C GLN A 74 19.07 16.27 4.61
N LYS A 75 20.38 16.55 4.57
CA LYS A 75 20.89 17.86 4.15
C LYS A 75 20.89 18.06 2.62
N LEU A 76 20.88 16.93 1.85
CA LEU A 76 20.87 16.94 0.38
C LEU A 76 19.46 16.88 -0.21
N LEU A 77 18.54 16.27 0.53
CA LEU A 77 17.19 16.00 0.06
C LEU A 77 16.22 16.90 0.80
N ASN A 78 16.12 18.06 0.93
CA ASN A 78 15.08 18.89 1.59
C ASN A 78 13.65 18.24 1.70
N GLU A 79 13.61 16.91 1.66
CA GLU A 79 12.43 16.08 1.56
C GLU A 79 12.30 15.15 2.76
N LYS A 80 11.11 15.05 3.30
CA LYS A 80 10.75 14.14 4.39
C LYS A 80 10.17 12.86 3.84
N ILE A 81 10.84 11.73 4.07
CA ILE A 81 10.35 10.41 3.66
C ILE A 81 9.58 9.76 4.83
N ILE A 82 8.36 9.35 4.59
CA ILE A 82 7.50 8.70 5.57
C ILE A 82 7.14 7.30 5.10
N PHE A 83 7.40 6.31 5.94
CA PHE A 83 7.03 4.93 5.70
C PHE A 83 5.76 4.57 6.48
N SER A 84 4.75 4.11 5.78
CA SER A 84 3.51 3.63 6.38
C SER A 84 3.36 2.13 6.17
N ASN A 85 3.19 1.38 7.26
CA ASN A 85 3.08 -0.07 7.23
C ASN A 85 1.62 -0.51 7.15
N THR A 86 1.22 -1.07 6.02
CA THR A 86 -0.15 -1.58 5.81
C THR A 86 -0.35 -3.03 6.26
N SER A 87 0.70 -3.74 6.69
CA SER A 87 0.59 -5.15 7.06
C SER A 87 -0.41 -5.43 8.18
N PRO A 88 -0.56 -4.59 9.22
CA PRO A 88 -1.56 -4.81 10.27
C PRO A 88 -3.00 -4.73 9.77
N THR A 89 -3.26 -4.03 8.67
CA THR A 89 -4.61 -3.88 8.10
C THR A 89 -5.00 -5.00 7.13
N VAL A 90 -4.10 -5.97 6.87
CA VAL A 90 -4.36 -7.06 5.93
C VAL A 90 -5.10 -8.20 6.62
N PRO A 91 -6.42 -8.41 6.36
CA PRO A 91 -7.18 -9.49 6.96
C PRO A 91 -6.84 -10.85 6.33
N LEU A 92 -7.18 -11.93 7.05
CA LEU A 92 -6.94 -13.30 6.60
C LEU A 92 -7.47 -13.60 5.18
N PRO A 93 -8.69 -13.20 4.78
CA PRO A 93 -9.18 -13.43 3.42
C PRO A 93 -8.26 -12.83 2.34
N MET A 94 -7.70 -11.66 2.59
CA MET A 94 -6.78 -11.01 1.67
C MET A 94 -5.44 -11.76 1.58
N THR A 95 -4.95 -12.28 2.70
CA THR A 95 -3.73 -13.10 2.76
C THR A 95 -3.91 -14.38 1.94
N PHE A 96 -5.02 -15.11 2.12
CA PHE A 96 -5.35 -16.29 1.33
C PHE A 96 -5.62 -15.94 -0.14
N GLY A 97 -6.31 -14.85 -0.42
CA GLY A 97 -6.54 -14.36 -1.78
C GLY A 97 -5.23 -14.12 -2.54
N GLY A 98 -4.27 -13.46 -1.89
CA GLY A 98 -2.92 -13.27 -2.44
C GLY A 98 -2.17 -14.58 -2.65
N LEU A 99 -2.33 -15.57 -1.75
CA LEU A 99 -1.76 -16.90 -1.89
C LEU A 99 -2.35 -17.63 -3.12
N PHE A 100 -3.66 -17.70 -3.23
CA PHE A 100 -4.33 -18.40 -4.33
C PHE A 100 -4.06 -17.73 -5.69
N SER A 101 -4.14 -16.41 -5.76
CA SER A 101 -3.94 -15.70 -7.02
C SER A 101 -2.48 -15.69 -7.47
N ARG A 102 -1.54 -15.34 -6.57
CA ARG A 102 -0.13 -15.13 -6.94
C ARG A 102 0.71 -16.40 -6.90
N TRP A 103 0.40 -17.32 -5.98
CA TRP A 103 1.18 -18.55 -5.81
C TRP A 103 0.65 -19.70 -6.64
N LEU A 104 -0.66 -19.90 -6.61
CA LEU A 104 -1.30 -21.02 -7.29
C LEU A 104 -1.89 -20.63 -8.63
N LYS A 105 -1.87 -19.32 -8.99
CA LYS A 105 -2.48 -18.76 -10.20
C LYS A 105 -3.97 -19.13 -10.37
N ILE A 106 -4.67 -19.21 -9.25
CA ILE A 106 -6.10 -19.54 -9.20
C ILE A 106 -6.90 -18.26 -8.94
N ASP A 107 -7.00 -17.42 -9.97
CA ASP A 107 -7.59 -16.07 -9.85
C ASP A 107 -9.09 -16.09 -9.56
N PHE A 108 -9.81 -17.11 -9.99
CA PHE A 108 -11.24 -17.20 -9.77
C PHE A 108 -11.62 -17.38 -8.27
N ILE A 109 -10.70 -17.88 -7.43
CA ILE A 109 -10.83 -17.95 -5.96
C ILE A 109 -10.08 -16.79 -5.31
N GLY A 110 -8.87 -16.48 -5.77
CA GLY A 110 -7.98 -15.50 -5.18
C GLY A 110 -8.52 -14.09 -5.27
N VAL A 111 -9.01 -13.67 -6.43
CA VAL A 111 -9.51 -12.31 -6.66
C VAL A 111 -10.74 -11.99 -5.80
N PRO A 112 -11.78 -12.83 -5.68
CA PRO A 112 -12.89 -12.58 -4.75
C PRO A 112 -12.46 -12.44 -3.29
N LEU A 113 -11.48 -13.22 -2.84
CA LEU A 113 -10.93 -13.12 -1.48
C LEU A 113 -10.15 -11.81 -1.27
N LEU A 114 -9.40 -11.36 -2.27
CA LEU A 114 -8.71 -10.07 -2.23
C LEU A 114 -9.70 -8.90 -2.14
N VAL A 115 -10.76 -8.93 -2.94
CA VAL A 115 -11.82 -7.92 -2.92
C VAL A 115 -12.53 -7.92 -1.57
N LYS A 116 -12.89 -9.09 -1.04
CA LYS A 116 -13.52 -9.21 0.29
C LYS A 116 -12.60 -8.65 1.38
N GLY A 117 -11.31 -8.98 1.34
CA GLY A 117 -10.35 -8.46 2.30
C GLY A 117 -10.18 -6.94 2.21
N ALA A 118 -10.13 -6.39 1.00
CA ALA A 118 -10.06 -4.95 0.79
C ALA A 118 -11.28 -4.22 1.37
N LYS A 119 -12.48 -4.81 1.22
CA LYS A 119 -13.72 -4.30 1.80
C LYS A 119 -13.74 -4.39 3.33
N GLN A 120 -13.22 -5.46 3.90
CA GLN A 120 -13.16 -5.62 5.36
C GLN A 120 -12.18 -4.63 6.03
N SER A 121 -11.09 -4.31 5.35
CA SER A 121 -10.02 -3.46 5.90
C SER A 121 -10.14 -1.99 5.54
N TYR A 122 -11.18 -1.56 4.82
CA TYR A 122 -11.22 -0.20 4.29
C TYR A 122 -11.17 0.87 5.39
N LYS A 123 -11.85 0.65 6.52
CA LYS A 123 -11.85 1.61 7.66
C LYS A 123 -10.47 1.75 8.28
N ASP A 124 -9.81 0.62 8.56
CA ASP A 124 -8.45 0.60 9.14
C ASP A 124 -7.44 1.25 8.19
N ILE A 125 -7.62 1.03 6.87
CA ILE A 125 -6.79 1.68 5.85
C ILE A 125 -7.02 3.19 5.81
N ILE A 126 -8.27 3.66 5.93
CA ILE A 126 -8.60 5.09 5.99
C ILE A 126 -7.96 5.74 7.22
N GLU A 127 -8.07 5.11 8.39
CA GLU A 127 -7.42 5.62 9.61
C GLU A 127 -5.90 5.72 9.44
N LEU A 128 -5.28 4.70 8.85
CA LEU A 128 -3.85 4.69 8.57
C LEU A 128 -3.46 5.81 7.59
N VAL A 129 -4.27 6.08 6.57
CA VAL A 129 -4.05 7.18 5.63
C VAL A 129 -4.14 8.52 6.34
N LYS A 130 -5.16 8.74 7.17
CA LYS A 130 -5.33 9.98 7.95
C LYS A 130 -4.15 10.21 8.88
N HIS A 131 -3.70 9.17 9.56
CA HIS A 131 -2.50 9.24 10.41
C HIS A 131 -1.26 9.62 9.58
N THR A 132 -1.05 8.97 8.44
CA THR A 132 0.11 9.22 7.57
C THR A 132 0.10 10.66 7.05
N LYS A 133 -1.04 11.16 6.57
CA LYS A 133 -1.19 12.57 6.14
C LYS A 133 -0.93 13.56 7.28
N LYS A 134 -1.34 13.24 8.52
CA LYS A 134 -1.06 14.08 9.68
C LYS A 134 0.43 14.16 10.02
N VAL A 135 1.15 13.06 9.88
CA VAL A 135 2.62 13.01 10.11
C VAL A 135 3.39 13.71 8.98
N ALA A 136 2.81 13.78 7.77
CA ALA A 136 3.42 14.44 6.61
C ALA A 136 3.39 15.98 6.71
N LYS A 137 2.43 16.53 7.43
CA LYS A 137 2.34 17.98 7.73
C LYS A 137 3.33 18.39 8.82
#